data_ef91894afb1d0d2c2af6b4de49ce3757
#
_entry.id   ef91894afb1d0d2c2af6b4de49ce3757
#
_cell.length_a   1.000
_cell.length_b   1.000
_cell.length_c   1.000
_cell.angle_alpha   90.00
_cell.angle_beta   90.00
_cell.angle_gamma   90.00
#
_symmetry.space_group_name_H-M   'P 1'
#
loop_
_entity.id
_entity.type
_entity.pdbx_description
1 polymer ?
#
loop_
_entity_poly.entity_id
_entity_poly.type
_entity_poly.pdbx_seq_one_letter_code
_entity_poly.pdbx_strand_id
1 'polypeptide(L)'
;MGKVVMNASVSVDGFIAAPNDDPGPLFEWLVSGDVPLDDSGALKVSQASYDHTRPYWDEIGVTIAGRHVFDLTDGWDGTPPSGIDHVVVVTHRPAPEGWDPEAPFHFVDSIEAAVTKAQELAGDRTVEVAAGDVGGQVLAAGLVDEVRMDVAPVVLGSGKRYFGSVDAQHLLDDPDVVVQGNRVLHLRYPVRR
;
A
#
# COMPACT_ATOMS: atom_id res chain seq x y z
N MET A 1 -9.96 -5.58 -16.30
CA MET A 1 -8.81 -5.62 -15.38
C MET A 1 -8.98 -4.52 -14.36
N GLY A 2 -8.77 -4.83 -13.08
CA GLY A 2 -8.84 -3.87 -11.99
C GLY A 2 -7.77 -2.79 -12.07
N LYS A 3 -7.99 -1.69 -11.35
CA LYS A 3 -7.02 -0.58 -11.24
C LYS A 3 -5.78 -1.00 -10.46
N VAL A 4 -4.65 -0.38 -10.77
CA VAL A 4 -3.40 -0.46 -10.00
C VAL A 4 -3.27 0.81 -9.17
N VAL A 5 -3.30 0.67 -7.85
CA VAL A 5 -3.37 1.77 -6.88
C VAL A 5 -2.17 1.72 -5.96
N MET A 6 -1.36 2.78 -5.94
CA MET A 6 -0.27 2.93 -5.00
C MET A 6 -0.79 3.57 -3.71
N ASN A 7 -0.58 2.91 -2.56
CA ASN A 7 -1.14 3.36 -1.29
C ASN A 7 -0.19 3.20 -0.11
N ALA A 8 -0.22 4.13 0.82
CA ALA A 8 0.32 4.02 2.19
C ALA A 8 -0.11 5.20 3.07
N SER A 9 -0.03 5.01 4.39
CA SER A 9 0.07 6.12 5.34
C SER A 9 1.43 6.82 5.16
N VAL A 10 1.41 8.15 5.19
CA VAL A 10 2.58 8.98 4.88
C VAL A 10 2.66 10.20 5.79
N SER A 11 3.87 10.62 6.17
CA SER A 11 4.09 11.88 6.89
C SER A 11 3.88 13.09 5.99
N VAL A 12 3.69 14.27 6.58
CA VAL A 12 3.56 15.54 5.83
C VAL A 12 4.78 15.82 4.95
N ASP A 13 5.96 15.36 5.36
CA ASP A 13 7.22 15.50 4.62
C ASP A 13 7.56 14.30 3.71
N GLY A 14 6.59 13.37 3.49
CA GLY A 14 6.66 12.37 2.43
C GLY A 14 7.34 11.05 2.79
N PHE A 15 7.43 10.68 4.06
CA PHE A 15 8.02 9.43 4.50
C PHE A 15 6.96 8.43 4.99
N ILE A 16 7.19 7.15 4.75
CA ILE A 16 6.33 6.02 5.14
C ILE A 16 6.87 5.24 6.34
N ALA A 17 8.10 5.48 6.72
CA ALA A 17 8.75 4.96 7.92
C ALA A 17 10.03 5.76 8.21
N ALA A 18 10.52 5.71 9.44
CA ALA A 18 11.84 6.18 9.81
C ALA A 18 12.96 5.33 9.15
N PRO A 19 14.25 5.74 9.23
CA PRO A 19 15.35 4.95 8.62
C PRO A 19 15.49 3.52 9.16
N ASN A 20 15.04 3.27 10.39
CA ASN A 20 15.05 1.96 11.06
C ASN A 20 13.75 1.16 10.85
N ASP A 21 12.94 1.52 9.86
CA ASP A 21 11.65 0.92 9.53
C ASP A 21 10.53 1.13 10.57
N ASP A 22 10.75 1.95 11.60
CA ASP A 22 9.71 2.32 12.54
C ASP A 22 8.71 3.28 11.86
N PRO A 23 7.42 2.91 11.74
CA PRO A 23 6.41 3.80 11.20
C PRO A 23 6.05 4.96 12.16
N GLY A 24 6.44 4.88 13.44
CA GLY A 24 6.12 5.88 14.44
C GLY A 24 4.61 6.16 14.50
N PRO A 25 4.20 7.46 14.54
CA PRO A 25 2.80 7.84 14.66
C PRO A 25 1.99 7.78 13.36
N LEU A 26 2.54 7.26 12.25
CA LEU A 26 1.85 7.23 10.95
C LEU A 26 0.54 6.45 10.96
N PHE A 27 0.39 5.48 11.87
CA PHE A 27 -0.80 4.64 11.98
C PHE A 27 -1.71 5.00 13.16
N GLU A 28 -1.45 6.11 13.88
CA GLU A 28 -2.32 6.56 14.98
C GLU A 28 -3.78 6.78 14.55
N TRP A 29 -3.99 7.17 13.28
CA TRP A 29 -5.33 7.39 12.77
C TRP A 29 -6.19 6.12 12.75
N LEU A 30 -5.57 4.93 12.64
CA LEU A 30 -6.26 3.64 12.65
C LEU A 30 -6.86 3.28 14.03
N VAL A 31 -6.48 4.01 15.08
CA VAL A 31 -7.00 3.82 16.45
C VAL A 31 -7.52 5.12 17.07
N SER A 32 -7.85 6.11 16.23
CA SER A 32 -8.21 7.48 16.66
C SER A 32 -9.70 7.78 16.65
N GLY A 33 -10.56 6.77 16.51
CA GLY A 33 -12.03 6.94 16.43
C GLY A 33 -12.80 5.86 17.17
N ASP A 34 -14.09 5.79 16.87
CA ASP A 34 -15.03 4.88 17.55
C ASP A 34 -15.64 3.84 16.59
N VAL A 35 -15.46 4.01 15.27
CA VAL A 35 -16.04 3.12 14.25
C VAL A 35 -15.08 1.97 13.96
N PRO A 36 -15.46 0.71 14.22
CA PRO A 36 -14.63 -0.44 13.87
C PRO A 36 -14.37 -0.52 12.36
N LEU A 37 -13.10 -0.52 11.96
CA LEU A 37 -12.70 -0.61 10.55
C LEU A 37 -12.52 -2.06 10.11
N ASP A 38 -12.06 -2.91 11.02
CA ASP A 38 -11.82 -4.34 10.81
C ASP A 38 -12.77 -5.22 11.63
N ASP A 39 -12.88 -6.49 11.27
CA ASP A 39 -13.77 -7.45 11.92
C ASP A 39 -13.34 -7.80 13.36
N SER A 40 -12.05 -7.61 13.69
CA SER A 40 -11.55 -7.82 15.05
C SER A 40 -11.94 -6.69 16.00
N GLY A 41 -12.29 -5.50 15.47
CA GLY A 41 -12.54 -4.29 16.23
C GLY A 41 -11.28 -3.68 16.85
N ALA A 42 -10.10 -4.13 16.46
CA ALA A 42 -8.82 -3.57 16.93
C ALA A 42 -8.55 -2.20 16.29
N LEU A 43 -8.93 -2.04 15.03
CA LEU A 43 -8.83 -0.77 14.33
C LEU A 43 -10.14 0.01 14.47
N LYS A 44 -10.05 1.24 14.98
CA LYS A 44 -11.20 2.13 15.17
C LYS A 44 -10.89 3.52 14.65
N VAL A 45 -11.64 3.95 13.66
CA VAL A 45 -11.43 5.21 12.95
C VAL A 45 -12.62 6.16 13.10
N SER A 46 -12.48 7.40 12.63
CA SER A 46 -13.63 8.30 12.48
C SER A 46 -14.60 7.78 11.42
N GLN A 47 -15.87 8.18 11.49
CA GLN A 47 -16.86 7.82 10.47
C GLN A 47 -16.40 8.22 9.06
N ALA A 48 -15.82 9.41 8.90
CA ALA A 48 -15.33 9.90 7.62
C ALA A 48 -14.20 9.01 7.05
N SER A 49 -13.27 8.57 7.91
CA SER A 49 -12.23 7.62 7.50
C SER A 49 -12.81 6.26 7.16
N TYR A 50 -13.79 5.77 7.92
CA TYR A 50 -14.47 4.51 7.63
C TYR A 50 -15.15 4.52 6.26
N ASP A 51 -15.97 5.56 5.99
CA ASP A 51 -16.73 5.71 4.74
C ASP A 51 -15.79 5.81 3.52
N HIS A 52 -14.56 6.32 3.73
CA HIS A 52 -13.54 6.40 2.69
C HIS A 52 -12.73 5.10 2.54
N THR A 53 -12.30 4.50 3.65
CA THR A 53 -11.29 3.43 3.64
C THR A 53 -11.92 2.05 3.47
N ARG A 54 -13.05 1.76 4.14
CA ARG A 54 -13.66 0.44 4.12
C ARG A 54 -14.05 -0.01 2.69
N PRO A 55 -14.73 0.80 1.87
CA PRO A 55 -15.05 0.39 0.49
C PRO A 55 -13.81 0.10 -0.36
N TYR A 56 -12.73 0.87 -0.15
CA TYR A 56 -11.46 0.63 -0.84
C TYR A 56 -10.83 -0.69 -0.42
N TRP A 57 -10.79 -1.00 0.87
CA TRP A 57 -10.25 -2.27 1.37
C TRP A 57 -11.02 -3.47 0.83
N ASP A 58 -12.35 -3.36 0.75
CA ASP A 58 -13.21 -4.42 0.20
C ASP A 58 -12.96 -4.67 -1.31
N GLU A 59 -12.46 -3.67 -2.04
CA GLU A 59 -12.12 -3.77 -3.45
C GLU A 59 -10.74 -4.39 -3.72
N ILE A 60 -9.82 -4.42 -2.74
CA ILE A 60 -8.47 -4.95 -2.94
C ILE A 60 -8.53 -6.47 -3.07
N GLY A 61 -8.05 -7.01 -4.19
CA GLY A 61 -7.89 -8.43 -4.41
C GLY A 61 -6.46 -8.92 -4.19
N VAL A 62 -5.50 -8.10 -4.57
CA VAL A 62 -4.08 -8.46 -4.54
C VAL A 62 -3.25 -7.27 -4.07
N THR A 63 -2.26 -7.52 -3.24
CA THR A 63 -1.24 -6.53 -2.88
C THR A 63 0.11 -6.90 -3.51
N ILE A 64 0.78 -5.93 -4.14
CA ILE A 64 2.17 -6.02 -4.57
C ILE A 64 3.04 -5.38 -3.48
N ALA A 65 3.99 -6.13 -2.95
CA ALA A 65 4.94 -5.68 -1.93
C ALA A 65 6.38 -5.99 -2.32
N GLY A 66 7.33 -5.21 -1.80
CA GLY A 66 8.75 -5.54 -1.90
C GLY A 66 9.17 -6.59 -0.88
N ARG A 67 10.27 -7.30 -1.18
CA ARG A 67 10.85 -8.31 -0.28
C ARG A 67 11.16 -7.76 1.11
N HIS A 68 11.51 -6.49 1.22
CA HIS A 68 11.80 -5.86 2.50
C HIS A 68 10.56 -5.86 3.43
N VAL A 69 9.40 -5.45 2.91
CA VAL A 69 8.14 -5.50 3.66
C VAL A 69 7.75 -6.93 4.00
N PHE A 70 7.89 -7.86 3.06
CA PHE A 70 7.66 -9.28 3.29
C PHE A 70 8.51 -9.82 4.45
N ASP A 71 9.81 -9.50 4.47
CA ASP A 71 10.72 -9.94 5.54
C ASP A 71 10.39 -9.28 6.89
N LEU A 72 10.01 -7.98 6.92
CA LEU A 72 9.61 -7.26 8.14
C LEU A 72 8.35 -7.82 8.80
N THR A 73 7.48 -8.42 8.02
CA THR A 73 6.20 -8.98 8.51
C THR A 73 6.27 -10.50 8.68
N ASP A 74 7.45 -11.11 8.57
CA ASP A 74 7.62 -12.57 8.53
C ASP A 74 6.67 -13.23 7.50
N GLY A 75 6.43 -12.53 6.36
CA GLY A 75 5.50 -12.98 5.34
C GLY A 75 4.06 -13.13 5.84
N TRP A 76 3.67 -12.34 6.86
CA TRP A 76 2.35 -12.42 7.51
C TRP A 76 1.98 -13.85 7.93
N ASP A 77 2.97 -14.64 8.38
CA ASP A 77 2.81 -16.07 8.74
C ASP A 77 2.14 -16.90 7.63
N GLY A 78 2.39 -16.55 6.36
CA GLY A 78 1.81 -17.24 5.20
C GLY A 78 0.34 -16.91 4.91
N THR A 79 -0.25 -15.96 5.64
CA THR A 79 -1.64 -15.53 5.45
C THR A 79 -1.69 -14.07 5.02
N PRO A 80 -2.23 -13.73 3.83
CA PRO A 80 -2.35 -12.34 3.41
C PRO A 80 -3.12 -11.48 4.41
N PRO A 81 -2.85 -10.17 4.47
CA PRO A 81 -3.63 -9.26 5.29
C PRO A 81 -5.13 -9.36 5.01
N SER A 82 -5.96 -9.07 6.03
CA SER A 82 -7.41 -9.22 5.97
C SER A 82 -8.04 -8.57 4.73
N GLY A 83 -8.86 -9.33 4.01
CA GLY A 83 -9.55 -8.90 2.78
C GLY A 83 -8.74 -9.04 1.49
N ILE A 84 -7.47 -9.42 1.57
CA ILE A 84 -6.57 -9.62 0.43
C ILE A 84 -6.47 -11.12 0.14
N ASP A 85 -6.66 -11.52 -1.14
CA ASP A 85 -6.62 -12.93 -1.52
C ASP A 85 -5.19 -13.42 -1.80
N HIS A 86 -4.33 -12.55 -2.37
CA HIS A 86 -2.97 -12.89 -2.76
C HIS A 86 -2.00 -11.74 -2.52
N VAL A 87 -0.73 -12.09 -2.28
CA VAL A 87 0.38 -11.14 -2.22
C VAL A 87 1.40 -11.49 -3.31
N VAL A 88 1.78 -10.50 -4.12
CA VAL A 88 2.87 -10.63 -5.09
C VAL A 88 4.10 -9.93 -4.52
N VAL A 89 5.17 -10.69 -4.32
CA VAL A 89 6.42 -10.20 -3.72
C VAL A 89 7.47 -9.97 -4.80
N VAL A 90 7.87 -8.71 -5.00
CA VAL A 90 8.96 -8.36 -5.92
C VAL A 90 10.30 -8.64 -5.26
N THR A 91 11.09 -9.54 -5.87
CA THR A 91 12.37 -9.96 -5.30
C THR A 91 13.23 -10.72 -6.29
N HIS A 92 14.57 -10.53 -6.23
CA HIS A 92 15.55 -11.36 -6.92
C HIS A 92 16.05 -12.53 -6.05
N ARG A 93 15.56 -12.64 -4.80
CA ARG A 93 15.88 -13.75 -3.90
C ARG A 93 14.81 -14.83 -4.02
N PRO A 94 15.15 -16.11 -3.85
CA PRO A 94 14.16 -17.19 -3.81
C PRO A 94 13.18 -16.99 -2.64
N ALA A 95 12.08 -17.73 -2.66
CA ALA A 95 11.22 -17.88 -1.48
C ALA A 95 12.05 -18.34 -0.28
N PRO A 96 11.66 -18.00 0.96
CA PRO A 96 12.35 -18.48 2.17
C PRO A 96 12.42 -20.02 2.19
N GLU A 97 13.49 -20.54 2.81
CA GLU A 97 13.61 -21.99 3.02
C GLU A 97 12.43 -22.50 3.88
N GLY A 98 11.78 -23.56 3.43
CA GLY A 98 10.62 -24.13 4.10
C GLY A 98 9.31 -23.37 3.87
N TRP A 99 9.31 -22.36 2.97
CA TRP A 99 8.06 -21.64 2.62
C TRP A 99 7.04 -22.59 2.00
N ASP A 100 5.79 -22.51 2.46
CA ASP A 100 4.70 -23.30 1.90
C ASP A 100 4.41 -22.87 0.45
N PRO A 101 4.60 -23.74 -0.55
CA PRO A 101 4.32 -23.39 -1.95
C PRO A 101 2.83 -23.18 -2.25
N GLU A 102 1.94 -23.65 -1.38
CA GLU A 102 0.49 -23.46 -1.51
C GLU A 102 0.01 -22.14 -0.86
N ALA A 103 0.86 -21.46 -0.09
CA ALA A 103 0.54 -20.16 0.45
C ALA A 103 0.25 -19.16 -0.70
N PRO A 104 -0.74 -18.25 -0.55
CA PRO A 104 -1.16 -17.34 -1.61
C PRO A 104 -0.17 -16.17 -1.81
N PHE A 105 1.12 -16.51 -1.88
CA PHE A 105 2.24 -15.59 -2.10
C PHE A 105 3.00 -15.96 -3.37
N HIS A 106 3.25 -14.97 -4.22
CA HIS A 106 3.86 -15.17 -5.53
C HIS A 106 5.13 -14.33 -5.64
N PHE A 107 6.30 -15.00 -5.73
CA PHE A 107 7.59 -14.33 -5.83
C PHE A 107 7.95 -14.11 -7.29
N VAL A 108 8.24 -12.88 -7.67
CA VAL A 108 8.59 -12.46 -9.04
C VAL A 108 9.79 -11.52 -9.02
N ASP A 109 10.53 -11.45 -10.11
CA ASP A 109 11.82 -10.77 -10.19
C ASP A 109 11.78 -9.42 -10.95
N SER A 110 10.61 -9.01 -11.45
CA SER A 110 10.45 -7.73 -12.14
C SER A 110 9.13 -7.05 -11.80
N ILE A 111 9.08 -5.73 -12.03
CA ILE A 111 7.90 -4.89 -11.80
C ILE A 111 6.79 -5.25 -12.78
N GLU A 112 7.12 -5.45 -14.05
CA GLU A 112 6.15 -5.81 -15.09
C GLU A 112 5.53 -7.17 -14.83
N ALA A 113 6.35 -8.15 -14.42
CA ALA A 113 5.86 -9.47 -14.03
C ALA A 113 4.94 -9.40 -12.80
N ALA A 114 5.29 -8.53 -11.83
CA ALA A 114 4.47 -8.33 -10.63
C ALA A 114 3.10 -7.77 -10.95
N VAL A 115 3.03 -6.70 -11.76
CA VAL A 115 1.75 -6.09 -12.14
C VAL A 115 0.93 -7.05 -12.99
N THR A 116 1.53 -7.73 -13.97
CA THR A 116 0.84 -8.72 -14.80
C THR A 116 0.24 -9.83 -13.93
N LYS A 117 1.06 -10.43 -13.05
CA LYS A 117 0.62 -11.50 -12.16
C LYS A 117 -0.49 -11.05 -11.22
N ALA A 118 -0.34 -9.85 -10.63
CA ALA A 118 -1.35 -9.31 -9.71
C ALA A 118 -2.68 -9.04 -10.43
N GLN A 119 -2.66 -8.50 -11.65
CA GLN A 119 -3.88 -8.27 -12.43
C GLN A 119 -4.57 -9.56 -12.86
N GLU A 120 -3.80 -10.61 -13.20
CA GLU A 120 -4.35 -11.95 -13.47
C GLU A 120 -5.09 -12.52 -12.26
N LEU A 121 -4.49 -12.40 -11.07
CA LEU A 121 -5.05 -12.91 -9.82
C LEU A 121 -6.24 -12.07 -9.32
N ALA A 122 -6.15 -10.75 -9.43
CA ALA A 122 -7.21 -9.84 -8.95
C ALA A 122 -8.47 -9.85 -9.83
N GLY A 123 -8.34 -10.21 -11.12
CA GLY A 123 -9.45 -10.11 -12.07
C GLY A 123 -9.89 -8.66 -12.26
N ASP A 124 -11.13 -8.35 -11.84
CA ASP A 124 -11.68 -6.99 -11.91
C ASP A 124 -11.50 -6.20 -10.59
N ARG A 125 -10.97 -6.83 -9.55
CA ARG A 125 -10.68 -6.17 -8.26
C ARG A 125 -9.41 -5.32 -8.36
N THR A 126 -9.26 -4.42 -7.41
CA THR A 126 -8.10 -3.51 -7.32
C THR A 126 -6.82 -4.28 -6.98
N VAL A 127 -5.75 -3.93 -7.66
CA VAL A 127 -4.37 -4.28 -7.29
C VAL A 127 -3.79 -3.13 -6.47
N GLU A 128 -3.51 -3.35 -5.21
CA GLU A 128 -2.78 -2.40 -4.37
C GLU A 128 -1.27 -2.59 -4.56
N VAL A 129 -0.53 -1.50 -4.62
CA VAL A 129 0.93 -1.51 -4.61
C VAL A 129 1.41 -0.77 -3.37
N ALA A 130 2.17 -1.45 -2.53
CA ALA A 130 2.80 -0.81 -1.38
C ALA A 130 3.71 0.35 -1.84
N ALA A 131 3.52 1.53 -1.25
CA ALA A 131 4.39 2.68 -1.49
C ALA A 131 5.85 2.38 -1.10
N GLY A 132 6.77 3.22 -1.49
CA GLY A 132 8.21 3.01 -1.34
C GLY A 132 8.88 2.66 -2.66
N ASP A 133 9.99 1.92 -2.62
CA ASP A 133 10.78 1.65 -3.84
C ASP A 133 10.01 0.84 -4.89
N VAL A 134 9.22 -0.16 -4.48
CA VAL A 134 8.41 -0.94 -5.43
C VAL A 134 7.30 -0.06 -6.04
N GLY A 135 6.54 0.66 -5.22
CA GLY A 135 5.50 1.58 -5.71
C GLY A 135 6.06 2.65 -6.64
N GLY A 136 7.22 3.24 -6.29
CA GLY A 136 7.90 4.21 -7.13
C GLY A 136 8.33 3.63 -8.48
N GLN A 137 8.85 2.40 -8.52
CA GLN A 137 9.20 1.72 -9.78
C GLN A 137 7.96 1.41 -10.64
N VAL A 138 6.84 0.97 -10.04
CA VAL A 138 5.57 0.75 -10.76
C VAL A 138 5.05 2.06 -11.35
N LEU A 139 5.14 3.17 -10.59
CA LEU A 139 4.79 4.52 -11.08
C LEU A 139 5.70 4.94 -12.24
N ALA A 140 7.01 4.78 -12.10
CA ALA A 140 7.99 5.12 -13.13
C ALA A 140 7.79 4.30 -14.42
N ALA A 141 7.32 3.07 -14.32
CA ALA A 141 6.95 2.23 -15.46
C ALA A 141 5.60 2.63 -16.12
N GLY A 142 4.88 3.64 -15.58
CA GLY A 142 3.59 4.07 -16.10
C GLY A 142 2.45 3.08 -15.85
N LEU A 143 2.59 2.23 -14.84
CA LEU A 143 1.66 1.13 -14.54
C LEU A 143 0.71 1.43 -13.36
N VAL A 144 0.81 2.62 -12.74
CA VAL A 144 -0.09 3.08 -11.67
C VAL A 144 -1.23 3.89 -12.27
N ASP A 145 -2.46 3.61 -11.87
CA ASP A 145 -3.66 4.36 -12.25
C ASP A 145 -4.00 5.46 -11.23
N GLU A 146 -3.81 5.19 -9.95
CA GLU A 146 -4.14 6.11 -8.85
C GLU A 146 -3.04 6.08 -7.76
N VAL A 147 -2.77 7.25 -7.19
CA VAL A 147 -1.96 7.41 -5.99
C VAL A 147 -2.88 7.79 -4.84
N ARG A 148 -2.86 7.01 -3.75
CA ARG A 148 -3.60 7.27 -2.52
C ARG A 148 -2.63 7.53 -1.38
N MET A 149 -2.85 8.60 -0.65
CA MET A 149 -2.01 9.01 0.47
C MET A 149 -2.87 9.26 1.70
N ASP A 150 -2.63 8.49 2.76
CA ASP A 150 -3.20 8.73 4.08
C ASP A 150 -2.22 9.60 4.86
N VAL A 151 -2.32 10.92 4.70
CA VAL A 151 -1.37 11.89 5.25
C VAL A 151 -1.61 12.08 6.75
N ALA A 152 -0.71 11.53 7.56
CA ALA A 152 -0.70 11.72 9.00
C ALA A 152 -0.05 13.06 9.38
N PRO A 153 -0.56 13.79 10.39
CA PRO A 153 -0.03 15.09 10.80
C PRO A 153 1.27 14.95 11.62
N VAL A 154 2.30 14.42 10.99
CA VAL A 154 3.63 14.20 11.55
C VAL A 154 4.72 14.56 10.53
N VAL A 155 5.82 15.06 11.01
CA VAL A 155 7.06 15.30 10.27
C VAL A 155 8.09 14.31 10.79
N LEU A 156 8.59 13.41 9.94
CA LEU A 156 9.61 12.43 10.33
C LEU A 156 11.04 12.95 10.15
N GLY A 157 11.23 13.91 9.24
CA GLY A 157 12.54 14.53 8.99
C GLY A 157 13.46 13.68 8.11
N SER A 158 13.41 12.37 8.21
CA SER A 158 14.17 11.42 7.39
C SER A 158 13.50 10.04 7.40
N GLY A 159 13.79 9.20 6.42
CA GLY A 159 13.23 7.85 6.39
C GLY A 159 13.06 7.25 5.01
N LYS A 160 12.17 6.29 4.91
CA LYS A 160 11.74 5.66 3.66
C LYS A 160 10.74 6.57 2.95
N ARG A 161 11.05 6.98 1.73
CA ARG A 161 10.20 7.89 0.96
C ARG A 161 8.97 7.17 0.40
N TYR A 162 7.82 7.86 0.36
CA TYR A 162 6.59 7.35 -0.24
C TYR A 162 6.80 6.90 -1.70
N PHE A 163 7.48 7.72 -2.51
CA PHE A 163 7.78 7.39 -3.91
C PHE A 163 9.13 6.68 -4.11
N GLY A 164 9.77 6.22 -3.03
CA GLY A 164 11.06 5.54 -3.09
C GLY A 164 12.13 6.38 -3.78
N SER A 165 12.84 5.76 -4.72
CA SER A 165 13.97 6.36 -5.46
C SER A 165 13.54 6.96 -6.81
N VAL A 166 12.28 7.36 -6.99
CA VAL A 166 11.83 8.04 -8.21
C VAL A 166 12.62 9.33 -8.40
N ASP A 167 13.30 9.46 -9.54
CA ASP A 167 14.17 10.57 -9.91
C ASP A 167 13.64 11.41 -11.10
N ALA A 168 12.51 10.98 -11.68
CA ALA A 168 11.85 11.69 -12.78
C ALA A 168 10.57 12.40 -12.33
N GLN A 169 10.16 13.42 -13.08
CA GLN A 169 8.91 14.11 -12.85
C GLN A 169 7.73 13.29 -13.38
N HIS A 170 6.74 13.04 -12.53
CA HIS A 170 5.45 12.46 -12.87
C HIS A 170 4.33 13.44 -12.55
N LEU A 171 3.45 13.71 -13.50
CA LEU A 171 2.29 14.57 -13.28
C LEU A 171 1.11 13.73 -12.80
N LEU A 172 0.53 14.16 -11.69
CA LEU A 172 -0.77 13.68 -11.22
C LEU A 172 -1.85 14.68 -11.65
N ASP A 173 -3.08 14.24 -11.77
CA ASP A 173 -4.21 15.14 -11.89
C ASP A 173 -4.56 15.76 -10.52
N ASP A 174 -5.46 16.74 -10.50
CA ASP A 174 -5.95 17.29 -9.25
C ASP A 174 -6.57 16.17 -8.38
N PRO A 175 -6.47 16.25 -7.05
CA PRO A 175 -7.05 15.23 -6.19
C PRO A 175 -8.57 15.20 -6.39
N ASP A 176 -9.10 14.04 -6.72
CA ASP A 176 -10.54 13.82 -6.87
C ASP A 176 -11.21 13.33 -5.57
N VAL A 177 -10.40 12.99 -4.56
CA VAL A 177 -10.83 12.71 -3.19
C VAL A 177 -9.95 13.47 -2.21
N VAL A 178 -10.61 14.21 -1.30
CA VAL A 178 -10.00 14.90 -0.16
C VAL A 178 -10.94 14.70 1.03
N VAL A 179 -10.57 13.81 1.96
CA VAL A 179 -11.39 13.51 3.14
C VAL A 179 -10.55 13.67 4.40
N GLN A 180 -11.05 14.52 5.32
CA GLN A 180 -10.43 14.69 6.62
C GLN A 180 -11.00 13.69 7.63
N GLY A 181 -10.15 12.83 8.15
CA GLY A 181 -10.43 11.98 9.30
C GLY A 181 -9.76 12.50 10.59
N ASN A 182 -9.87 11.72 11.66
CA ASN A 182 -9.11 11.98 12.87
C ASN A 182 -7.64 11.58 12.63
N ARG A 183 -6.70 12.51 12.86
CA ARG A 183 -5.25 12.27 12.69
C ARG A 183 -4.83 11.85 11.28
N VAL A 184 -5.65 12.15 10.25
CA VAL A 184 -5.35 11.81 8.85
C VAL A 184 -6.07 12.73 7.87
N LEU A 185 -5.44 12.98 6.73
CA LEU A 185 -6.04 13.54 5.53
C LEU A 185 -5.90 12.50 4.41
N HIS A 186 -7.02 11.93 3.98
CA HIS A 186 -7.06 10.98 2.86
C HIS A 186 -7.09 11.73 1.54
N LEU A 187 -6.14 11.44 0.67
CA LEU A 187 -6.00 12.03 -0.66
C LEU A 187 -5.97 10.93 -1.72
N ARG A 188 -6.64 11.18 -2.86
CA ARG A 188 -6.52 10.35 -4.04
C ARG A 188 -6.23 11.21 -5.25
N TYR A 189 -5.21 10.82 -6.01
CA TYR A 189 -4.77 11.48 -7.23
C TYR A 189 -4.83 10.50 -8.39
N PRO A 190 -5.63 10.74 -9.44
CA PRO A 190 -5.47 10.03 -10.70
C PRO A 190 -4.09 10.30 -11.29
N VAL A 191 -3.45 9.27 -11.87
CA VAL A 191 -2.18 9.43 -12.56
C VAL A 191 -2.44 9.87 -14.00
N ARG A 192 -1.81 10.98 -14.41
CA ARG A 192 -1.92 11.48 -15.78
C ARG A 192 -1.11 10.60 -16.73
N ARG A 193 -1.77 10.07 -17.75
CA ARG A 193 -1.15 9.30 -18.84
C ARG A 193 -0.75 10.18 -20.01
#